data_bc17df45234d527462685372c804d55e
#
_entry.id   bc17df45234d527462685372c804d55e
#
_cell.length_a   1.000
_cell.length_b   1.000
_cell.length_c   1.000
_cell.angle_alpha   90.00
_cell.angle_beta   90.00
_cell.angle_gamma   90.00
#
_symmetry.space_group_name_H-M   'P 1'
#
loop_
_entity.id
_entity.type
_entity.pdbx_description
1 polymer ?
#
loop_
_entity_poly.entity_id
_entity_poly.type
_entity_poly.pdbx_seq_one_letter_code
_entity_poly.pdbx_strand_id
1 'polypeptide(L)'
;MQQVGFAAGMGAVAGAAVGSGRAPVRAAVLGAAGMAAVEAVARARQQPDEIPALWSRIAASGALAAPAGWAAGRLGARPGAVAVGAGTVAGALGIRPQRVALGPVVGAAAGRLLGGRVNAATLAAATVVGFRVLSAAVFRDAQVRLLADAVPADQLPFVVPLEARTRYVGTGYVRELASVLGGTYVAANPDVGIVADLDDLAGPDFDPSRADPLVREFYEHTTRFALDIVPEWRLWVRPGYLLYRTLIARPLGQANVPANQKETLRGVRSRIDTVSDPTGAITVRGWIRSTADTDEPIYVGIYTTYRHEGRGYVSVGFPVPQGDFTATLLPVGRPDGGLTLTSRSDLPHPGHYLAFIDPQTRDLTALAVPGFAEQLDVWADGDQLRADHAFSVFGFPFLVLHYTIRRKPDQGSTTIRPKPDQGSKR
;
A
#
# COMPACT_ATOMS: atom_id res chain seq x y z
N MET A 1 23.80 10.91 11.83
CA MET A 1 24.03 10.47 13.22
C MET A 1 22.85 9.70 13.80
N GLN A 2 21.58 10.12 13.64
CA GLN A 2 20.41 9.43 14.19
C GLN A 2 20.28 7.96 13.76
N GLN A 3 20.57 7.62 12.52
CA GLN A 3 20.39 6.26 12.00
C GLN A 3 21.49 5.29 12.50
N VAL A 4 22.72 5.76 12.70
CA VAL A 4 23.77 4.95 13.34
C VAL A 4 23.42 4.68 14.81
N GLY A 5 22.86 5.69 15.50
CA GLY A 5 22.33 5.52 16.85
C GLY A 5 21.17 4.52 16.93
N PHE A 6 20.27 4.55 15.97
CA PHE A 6 19.17 3.55 15.88
C PHE A 6 19.70 2.13 15.63
N ALA A 7 20.68 1.99 14.70
CA ALA A 7 21.32 0.71 14.42
C ALA A 7 22.05 0.16 15.66
N ALA A 8 22.73 1.04 16.42
CA ALA A 8 23.36 0.68 17.69
C ALA A 8 22.34 0.18 18.71
N GLY A 9 21.22 0.88 18.89
CA GLY A 9 20.14 0.46 19.78
C GLY A 9 19.56 -0.89 19.40
N MET A 10 19.28 -1.10 18.12
CA MET A 10 18.81 -2.39 17.59
C MET A 10 19.85 -3.50 17.84
N GLY A 11 21.12 -3.23 17.60
CA GLY A 11 22.23 -4.16 17.89
C GLY A 11 22.36 -4.50 19.36
N ALA A 12 22.14 -3.53 20.26
CA ALA A 12 22.16 -3.75 21.70
C ALA A 12 21.05 -4.75 22.14
N VAL A 13 19.83 -4.54 21.67
CA VAL A 13 18.69 -5.42 21.98
C VAL A 13 18.92 -6.83 21.43
N ALA A 14 19.39 -6.93 20.17
CA ALA A 14 19.72 -8.21 19.55
C ALA A 14 20.84 -8.93 20.30
N GLY A 15 21.91 -8.23 20.66
CA GLY A 15 23.04 -8.75 21.43
C GLY A 15 22.60 -9.25 22.81
N ALA A 16 21.78 -8.47 23.54
CA ALA A 16 21.23 -8.88 24.82
C ALA A 16 20.39 -10.17 24.71
N ALA A 17 19.55 -10.28 23.68
CA ALA A 17 18.75 -11.47 23.40
C ALA A 17 19.61 -12.71 23.12
N VAL A 18 20.63 -12.56 22.29
CA VAL A 18 21.59 -13.65 21.94
C VAL A 18 22.43 -14.04 23.15
N GLY A 19 22.90 -13.06 23.92
CA GLY A 19 23.73 -13.30 25.15
C GLY A 19 22.94 -13.68 26.38
N SER A 20 21.61 -13.80 26.27
CA SER A 20 20.77 -14.16 27.43
C SER A 20 21.17 -15.49 28.06
N GLY A 21 21.43 -15.49 29.36
CA GLY A 21 21.88 -16.67 30.09
C GLY A 21 23.39 -16.81 30.32
N ARG A 22 24.24 -16.02 29.63
CA ARG A 22 25.71 -16.05 29.82
C ARG A 22 26.31 -14.69 30.14
N ALA A 23 26.19 -13.72 29.26
CA ALA A 23 26.75 -12.39 29.41
C ALA A 23 25.94 -11.34 28.62
N PRO A 24 24.68 -11.05 29.01
CA PRO A 24 23.77 -10.22 28.21
C PRO A 24 24.31 -8.78 28.02
N VAL A 25 24.95 -8.20 29.03
CA VAL A 25 25.50 -6.82 28.91
C VAL A 25 26.66 -6.76 27.92
N ARG A 26 27.61 -7.71 28.01
CA ARG A 26 28.73 -7.76 27.03
C ARG A 26 28.21 -7.98 25.61
N ALA A 27 27.27 -8.89 25.44
CA ALA A 27 26.65 -9.17 24.14
C ALA A 27 25.87 -7.95 23.60
N ALA A 28 25.18 -7.21 24.48
CA ALA A 28 24.50 -5.96 24.11
C ALA A 28 25.50 -4.91 23.61
N VAL A 29 26.60 -4.69 24.33
CA VAL A 29 27.64 -3.73 23.92
C VAL A 29 28.28 -4.11 22.59
N LEU A 30 28.63 -5.40 22.41
CA LEU A 30 29.19 -5.91 21.16
C LEU A 30 28.18 -5.82 20.01
N GLY A 31 26.92 -6.12 20.25
CA GLY A 31 25.84 -5.98 19.29
C GLY A 31 25.62 -4.53 18.87
N ALA A 32 25.63 -3.59 19.83
CA ALA A 32 25.53 -2.17 19.57
C ALA A 32 26.70 -1.68 18.69
N ALA A 33 27.93 -1.99 19.10
CA ALA A 33 29.12 -1.58 18.34
C ALA A 33 29.17 -2.20 16.94
N GLY A 34 28.82 -3.49 16.82
CA GLY A 34 28.76 -4.19 15.53
C GLY A 34 27.76 -3.59 14.57
N MET A 35 26.52 -3.36 15.03
CA MET A 35 25.49 -2.77 14.16
C MET A 35 25.76 -1.30 13.83
N ALA A 36 26.33 -0.52 14.77
CA ALA A 36 26.77 0.85 14.48
C ALA A 36 27.87 0.87 13.41
N ALA A 37 28.85 -0.03 13.50
CA ALA A 37 29.91 -0.14 12.50
C ALA A 37 29.36 -0.59 11.14
N VAL A 38 28.46 -1.56 11.11
CA VAL A 38 27.78 -2.01 9.90
C VAL A 38 27.07 -0.86 9.20
N GLU A 39 26.29 -0.10 9.95
CA GLU A 39 25.54 1.05 9.41
C GLU A 39 26.48 2.20 8.97
N ALA A 40 27.49 2.53 9.78
CA ALA A 40 28.46 3.57 9.45
C ALA A 40 29.23 3.26 8.15
N VAL A 41 29.69 2.00 7.99
CA VAL A 41 30.40 1.57 6.77
C VAL A 41 29.45 1.52 5.58
N ALA A 42 28.20 1.07 5.76
CA ALA A 42 27.21 1.03 4.68
C ALA A 42 26.97 2.45 4.13
N ARG A 43 26.79 3.42 5.02
CA ARG A 43 26.59 4.82 4.63
C ARG A 43 27.81 5.47 4.03
N ALA A 44 28.99 5.22 4.58
CA ALA A 44 30.23 5.77 4.02
C ALA A 44 30.50 5.29 2.58
N ARG A 45 29.92 4.17 2.19
CA ARG A 45 30.05 3.58 0.84
C ARG A 45 28.81 3.76 -0.03
N GLN A 46 27.72 4.27 0.51
CA GLN A 46 26.48 4.50 -0.22
C GLN A 46 26.65 5.63 -1.21
N GLN A 47 26.33 5.39 -2.47
CA GLN A 47 26.28 6.43 -3.48
C GLN A 47 24.96 7.21 -3.39
N PRO A 48 24.90 8.44 -3.91
CA PRO A 48 23.70 9.29 -3.78
C PRO A 48 22.40 8.61 -4.22
N ASP A 49 22.43 7.79 -5.27
CA ASP A 49 21.25 7.13 -5.82
C ASP A 49 21.08 5.67 -5.36
N GLU A 50 21.75 5.27 -4.30
CA GLU A 50 21.69 3.90 -3.79
C GLU A 50 20.85 3.79 -2.52
N ILE A 51 20.01 2.75 -2.45
CA ILE A 51 19.42 2.30 -1.18
C ILE A 51 20.51 1.67 -0.30
N PRO A 52 20.32 1.58 1.04
CA PRO A 52 21.30 0.96 1.93
C PRO A 52 21.78 -0.41 1.42
N ALA A 53 23.06 -0.67 1.49
CA ALA A 53 23.70 -1.86 0.96
C ALA A 53 23.00 -3.16 1.43
N LEU A 54 22.91 -4.16 0.54
CA LEU A 54 22.20 -5.41 0.81
C LEU A 54 22.68 -6.09 2.10
N TRP A 55 23.98 -6.13 2.33
CA TRP A 55 24.57 -6.76 3.51
C TRP A 55 24.18 -6.07 4.83
N SER A 56 24.05 -4.71 4.85
CA SER A 56 23.57 -3.99 6.02
C SER A 56 22.10 -4.30 6.29
N ARG A 57 21.28 -4.36 5.24
CA ARG A 57 19.86 -4.75 5.34
C ARG A 57 19.68 -6.20 5.82
N ILE A 58 20.58 -7.10 5.43
CA ILE A 58 20.59 -8.49 5.91
C ILE A 58 20.94 -8.53 7.40
N ALA A 59 21.99 -7.80 7.81
CA ALA A 59 22.39 -7.69 9.21
C ALA A 59 21.26 -7.13 10.10
N ALA A 60 20.62 -6.04 9.64
CA ALA A 60 19.46 -5.46 10.32
C ALA A 60 18.30 -6.44 10.46
N SER A 61 18.00 -7.22 9.42
CA SER A 61 16.94 -8.25 9.47
C SER A 61 17.22 -9.32 10.50
N GLY A 62 18.48 -9.76 10.60
CA GLY A 62 18.91 -10.71 11.64
C GLY A 62 18.81 -10.13 13.06
N ALA A 63 19.25 -8.88 13.23
CA ALA A 63 19.15 -8.17 14.50
C ALA A 63 17.70 -8.01 14.97
N LEU A 64 16.77 -7.71 14.07
CA LEU A 64 15.33 -7.62 14.40
C LEU A 64 14.72 -8.98 14.76
N ALA A 65 15.20 -10.07 14.16
CA ALA A 65 14.68 -11.41 14.43
C ALA A 65 15.13 -11.98 15.79
N ALA A 66 16.30 -11.56 16.30
CA ALA A 66 16.86 -12.10 17.55
C ALA A 66 15.95 -11.91 18.78
N PRO A 67 15.43 -10.71 19.11
CA PRO A 67 14.55 -10.52 20.25
C PRO A 67 13.22 -11.28 20.10
N ALA A 68 12.68 -11.40 18.89
CA ALA A 68 11.47 -12.19 18.64
C ALA A 68 11.72 -13.68 18.89
N GLY A 69 12.84 -14.22 18.43
CA GLY A 69 13.26 -15.58 18.73
C GLY A 69 13.49 -15.83 20.23
N TRP A 70 14.13 -14.87 20.92
CA TRP A 70 14.29 -14.93 22.37
C TRP A 70 12.94 -15.01 23.11
N ALA A 71 12.01 -14.12 22.75
CA ALA A 71 10.67 -14.10 23.34
C ALA A 71 9.92 -15.43 23.09
N ALA A 72 9.95 -15.96 21.88
CA ALA A 72 9.34 -17.24 21.55
C ALA A 72 9.96 -18.39 22.38
N GLY A 73 11.29 -18.40 22.53
CA GLY A 73 11.98 -19.37 23.37
C GLY A 73 11.60 -19.27 24.86
N ARG A 74 11.43 -18.04 25.37
CA ARG A 74 10.96 -17.81 26.77
C ARG A 74 9.53 -18.29 27.00
N LEU A 75 8.69 -18.25 25.92
CA LEU A 75 7.33 -18.79 25.93
C LEU A 75 7.28 -20.32 25.72
N GLY A 76 8.43 -21.00 25.68
CA GLY A 76 8.50 -22.45 25.58
C GLY A 76 8.39 -22.99 24.12
N ALA A 77 8.54 -22.13 23.09
CA ALA A 77 8.51 -22.61 21.72
C ALA A 77 9.70 -23.57 21.44
N ARG A 78 9.41 -24.69 20.76
CA ARG A 78 10.43 -25.63 20.34
C ARG A 78 11.36 -25.01 19.30
N PRO A 79 12.68 -25.34 19.28
CA PRO A 79 13.63 -24.76 18.31
C PRO A 79 13.17 -24.85 16.86
N GLY A 80 12.62 -25.99 16.43
CA GLY A 80 12.08 -26.14 15.09
C GLY A 80 10.94 -25.18 14.78
N ALA A 81 10.04 -24.92 15.74
CA ALA A 81 8.95 -23.97 15.55
C ALA A 81 9.47 -22.53 15.48
N VAL A 82 10.48 -22.16 16.29
CA VAL A 82 11.13 -20.84 16.21
C VAL A 82 11.76 -20.63 14.84
N ALA A 83 12.51 -21.59 14.33
CA ALA A 83 13.18 -21.49 13.04
C ALA A 83 12.18 -21.45 11.87
N VAL A 84 11.19 -22.34 11.85
CA VAL A 84 10.14 -22.35 10.82
C VAL A 84 9.34 -21.05 10.84
N GLY A 85 8.95 -20.58 12.04
CA GLY A 85 8.23 -19.31 12.21
C GLY A 85 9.04 -18.12 11.70
N ALA A 86 10.33 -18.02 12.09
CA ALA A 86 11.22 -16.95 11.61
C ALA A 86 11.41 -16.97 10.09
N GLY A 87 11.60 -18.17 9.51
CA GLY A 87 11.69 -18.33 8.05
C GLY A 87 10.40 -17.98 7.34
N THR A 88 9.25 -18.40 7.87
CA THR A 88 7.93 -18.09 7.32
C THR A 88 7.67 -16.59 7.29
N VAL A 89 7.95 -15.88 8.40
CA VAL A 89 7.80 -14.42 8.47
C VAL A 89 8.74 -13.74 7.47
N ALA A 90 10.01 -14.14 7.42
CA ALA A 90 10.98 -13.59 6.48
C ALA A 90 10.54 -13.82 5.01
N GLY A 91 10.01 -14.99 4.70
CA GLY A 91 9.47 -15.33 3.39
C GLY A 91 8.24 -14.50 3.04
N ALA A 92 7.29 -14.38 3.97
CA ALA A 92 6.07 -13.59 3.78
C ALA A 92 6.37 -12.11 3.51
N LEU A 93 7.33 -11.53 4.22
CA LEU A 93 7.81 -10.16 3.98
C LEU A 93 8.53 -10.00 2.63
N GLY A 94 8.92 -11.10 2.02
CA GLY A 94 9.55 -11.09 0.69
C GLY A 94 8.60 -10.84 -0.48
N ILE A 95 7.27 -10.85 -0.26
CA ILE A 95 6.19 -10.55 -1.22
C ILE A 95 6.11 -11.49 -2.44
N ARG A 96 7.19 -12.11 -2.88
CA ARG A 96 7.20 -13.08 -3.97
C ARG A 96 6.68 -14.45 -3.53
N PRO A 97 5.80 -15.12 -4.30
CA PRO A 97 5.29 -16.46 -3.96
C PRO A 97 6.40 -17.48 -3.69
N GLN A 98 7.47 -17.46 -4.51
CA GLN A 98 8.61 -18.35 -4.35
C GLN A 98 9.37 -18.09 -3.04
N ARG A 99 9.47 -16.83 -2.61
CA ARG A 99 10.09 -16.46 -1.32
C ARG A 99 9.22 -16.88 -0.14
N VAL A 100 7.90 -16.77 -0.30
CA VAL A 100 6.94 -17.24 0.73
C VAL A 100 7.11 -18.73 0.96
N ALA A 101 7.25 -19.53 -0.11
CA ALA A 101 7.49 -20.97 -0.01
C ALA A 101 8.91 -21.32 0.51
N LEU A 102 9.92 -20.55 0.09
CA LEU A 102 11.32 -20.76 0.52
C LEU A 102 11.52 -20.52 2.02
N GLY A 103 10.79 -19.56 2.60
CA GLY A 103 10.94 -19.18 4.00
C GLY A 103 10.82 -20.34 4.98
N PRO A 104 9.70 -21.07 5.03
CA PRO A 104 9.53 -22.21 5.94
C PRO A 104 10.51 -23.36 5.62
N VAL A 105 10.93 -23.56 4.37
CA VAL A 105 11.92 -24.56 3.99
C VAL A 105 13.28 -24.24 4.60
N VAL A 106 13.74 -22.99 4.46
CA VAL A 106 14.97 -22.52 5.10
C VAL A 106 14.86 -22.62 6.63
N GLY A 107 13.71 -22.26 7.20
CA GLY A 107 13.45 -22.42 8.61
C GLY A 107 13.53 -23.86 9.08
N ALA A 108 12.97 -24.80 8.35
CA ALA A 108 13.07 -26.24 8.68
C ALA A 108 14.51 -26.75 8.61
N ALA A 109 15.27 -26.35 7.59
CA ALA A 109 16.68 -26.67 7.46
C ALA A 109 17.51 -26.09 8.61
N ALA A 110 17.34 -24.80 8.94
CA ALA A 110 18.02 -24.16 10.06
C ALA A 110 17.66 -24.81 11.40
N GLY A 111 16.38 -25.15 11.61
CA GLY A 111 15.91 -25.86 12.79
C GLY A 111 16.56 -27.24 12.97
N ARG A 112 16.78 -27.98 11.88
CA ARG A 112 17.48 -29.27 11.90
C ARG A 112 18.98 -29.12 12.15
N LEU A 113 19.64 -28.16 11.52
CA LEU A 113 21.09 -27.98 11.58
C LEU A 113 21.54 -27.31 12.88
N LEU A 114 20.80 -26.34 13.38
CA LEU A 114 21.17 -25.48 14.51
C LEU A 114 20.30 -25.71 15.74
N GLY A 115 19.14 -26.33 15.60
CA GLY A 115 18.21 -26.57 16.69
C GLY A 115 18.85 -27.38 17.80
N GLY A 116 18.77 -26.88 19.06
CA GLY A 116 19.42 -27.49 20.21
C GLY A 116 20.91 -27.16 20.39
N ARG A 117 21.58 -26.61 19.34
CA ARG A 117 23.00 -26.19 19.41
C ARG A 117 23.17 -24.73 19.81
N VAL A 118 22.17 -23.90 19.49
CA VAL A 118 22.15 -22.48 19.78
C VAL A 118 20.85 -22.09 20.49
N ASN A 119 20.85 -20.94 21.17
CA ASN A 119 19.61 -20.44 21.76
C ASN A 119 18.61 -19.94 20.69
N ALA A 120 17.36 -19.75 21.11
CA ALA A 120 16.27 -19.38 20.21
C ALA A 120 16.48 -18.03 19.52
N ALA A 121 17.13 -17.05 20.16
CA ALA A 121 17.47 -15.77 19.58
C ALA A 121 18.46 -15.94 18.41
N THR A 122 19.55 -16.64 18.64
CA THR A 122 20.55 -16.94 17.62
C THR A 122 19.95 -17.76 16.47
N LEU A 123 19.11 -18.72 16.78
CA LEU A 123 18.45 -19.56 15.78
C LEU A 123 17.54 -18.73 14.85
N ALA A 124 16.72 -17.85 15.42
CA ALA A 124 15.87 -16.97 14.64
C ALA A 124 16.69 -16.01 13.76
N ALA A 125 17.71 -15.36 14.33
CA ALA A 125 18.60 -14.46 13.60
C ALA A 125 19.31 -15.18 12.45
N ALA A 126 19.91 -16.35 12.71
CA ALA A 126 20.61 -17.13 11.69
C ALA A 126 19.67 -17.62 10.58
N THR A 127 18.43 -18.00 10.94
CA THR A 127 17.41 -18.40 9.95
C THR A 127 17.06 -17.24 9.02
N VAL A 128 16.81 -16.05 9.57
CA VAL A 128 16.46 -14.87 8.76
C VAL A 128 17.63 -14.42 7.89
N VAL A 129 18.85 -14.37 8.45
CA VAL A 129 20.07 -14.06 7.69
C VAL A 129 20.26 -15.09 6.56
N GLY A 130 20.20 -16.37 6.87
CA GLY A 130 20.35 -17.45 5.87
C GLY A 130 19.30 -17.35 4.77
N PHE A 131 18.03 -17.13 5.11
CA PHE A 131 16.96 -16.89 4.14
C PHE A 131 17.26 -15.68 3.26
N ARG A 132 17.69 -14.55 3.85
CA ARG A 132 17.97 -13.31 3.10
C ARG A 132 19.14 -13.49 2.14
N VAL A 133 20.22 -14.15 2.58
CA VAL A 133 21.38 -14.46 1.74
C VAL A 133 20.97 -15.37 0.58
N LEU A 134 20.28 -16.47 0.88
CA LEU A 134 19.84 -17.41 -0.13
C LEU A 134 18.85 -16.76 -1.13
N SER A 135 17.90 -15.99 -0.63
CA SER A 135 16.95 -15.24 -1.45
C SER A 135 17.66 -14.24 -2.37
N ALA A 136 18.66 -13.51 -1.86
CA ALA A 136 19.43 -12.58 -2.68
C ALA A 136 20.26 -13.28 -3.75
N ALA A 137 20.86 -14.44 -3.43
CA ALA A 137 21.63 -15.23 -4.38
C ALA A 137 20.76 -15.83 -5.50
N VAL A 138 19.57 -16.35 -5.13
CA VAL A 138 18.68 -17.03 -6.08
C VAL A 138 17.91 -16.05 -6.96
N PHE A 139 17.36 -14.99 -6.37
CA PHE A 139 16.41 -14.14 -7.12
C PHE A 139 17.03 -12.88 -7.72
N ARG A 140 18.15 -12.39 -7.23
CA ARG A 140 18.99 -11.30 -7.78
C ARG A 140 18.27 -10.00 -8.20
N ASP A 141 17.02 -9.80 -7.82
CA ASP A 141 16.21 -8.68 -8.28
C ASP A 141 16.07 -7.60 -7.20
N ALA A 142 16.19 -6.35 -7.62
CA ALA A 142 15.83 -5.20 -6.80
C ALA A 142 14.31 -5.12 -6.65
N GLN A 143 13.80 -5.16 -5.42
CA GLN A 143 12.37 -4.90 -5.13
C GLN A 143 12.05 -3.42 -5.07
N VAL A 144 13.06 -2.62 -4.71
CA VAL A 144 12.94 -1.18 -4.50
C VAL A 144 14.19 -0.53 -5.09
N ARG A 145 14.00 0.55 -5.83
CA ARG A 145 15.08 1.33 -6.42
C ARG A 145 14.90 2.79 -6.03
N LEU A 146 15.96 3.44 -5.53
CA LEU A 146 15.97 4.87 -5.31
C LEU A 146 15.80 5.56 -6.68
N LEU A 147 14.76 6.36 -6.82
CA LEU A 147 14.44 7.10 -8.03
C LEU A 147 14.95 8.54 -7.94
N ALA A 148 14.74 9.16 -6.78
CA ALA A 148 15.16 10.50 -6.48
C ALA A 148 15.42 10.67 -4.97
N ASP A 149 16.30 11.58 -4.58
CA ASP A 149 16.62 11.90 -3.20
C ASP A 149 16.59 13.41 -2.98
N ALA A 150 15.74 13.87 -2.06
CA ALA A 150 15.57 15.27 -1.67
C ALA A 150 15.35 16.21 -2.89
N VAL A 151 14.37 15.89 -3.74
CA VAL A 151 13.99 16.71 -4.90
C VAL A 151 12.65 17.41 -4.67
N PRO A 152 12.43 18.62 -5.23
CA PRO A 152 11.12 19.26 -5.22
C PRO A 152 10.03 18.40 -5.87
N ALA A 153 8.79 18.51 -5.36
CA ALA A 153 7.68 17.67 -5.81
C ALA A 153 7.34 17.83 -7.29
N ASP A 154 7.54 19.01 -7.86
CA ASP A 154 7.28 19.32 -9.26
C ASP A 154 8.20 18.57 -10.25
N GLN A 155 9.35 18.09 -9.78
CA GLN A 155 10.25 17.24 -10.57
C GLN A 155 9.76 15.80 -10.69
N LEU A 156 8.79 15.40 -9.85
CA LEU A 156 8.18 14.07 -9.85
C LEU A 156 6.65 14.16 -10.03
N PRO A 157 6.16 14.64 -11.20
CA PRO A 157 4.73 14.88 -11.42
C PRO A 157 3.88 13.61 -11.34
N PHE A 158 4.52 12.44 -11.42
CA PHE A 158 3.90 11.13 -11.29
C PHE A 158 3.78 10.64 -9.82
N VAL A 159 4.31 11.37 -8.85
CA VAL A 159 4.19 11.04 -7.41
C VAL A 159 3.23 12.04 -6.76
N VAL A 160 2.27 11.52 -5.98
CA VAL A 160 1.35 12.37 -5.20
C VAL A 160 2.06 12.85 -3.94
N PRO A 161 2.32 14.16 -3.76
CA PRO A 161 3.16 14.68 -2.68
C PRO A 161 2.39 14.99 -1.39
N LEU A 162 1.46 14.11 -1.00
CA LEU A 162 0.56 14.34 0.13
C LEU A 162 0.69 13.19 1.14
N GLU A 163 1.25 13.49 2.30
CA GLU A 163 1.44 12.55 3.41
C GLU A 163 0.39 12.68 4.50
N ALA A 164 0.27 11.66 5.34
CA ALA A 164 -0.40 11.77 6.62
C ALA A 164 0.56 12.25 7.71
N ARG A 165 0.17 13.27 8.47
CA ARG A 165 0.93 13.76 9.64
C ARG A 165 0.69 12.94 10.89
N THR A 166 -0.44 12.25 10.96
CA THR A 166 -0.81 11.33 12.04
C THR A 166 -0.51 9.89 11.65
N ARG A 167 -0.52 8.99 12.64
CA ARG A 167 -0.37 7.54 12.37
C ARG A 167 -1.63 6.90 11.79
N TYR A 168 -2.75 7.61 11.83
CA TYR A 168 -4.03 7.11 11.36
C TYR A 168 -4.49 7.93 10.16
N VAL A 169 -4.68 7.26 9.04
CA VAL A 169 -5.27 7.80 7.82
C VAL A 169 -6.67 7.19 7.69
N GLY A 170 -7.64 7.87 8.17
CA GLY A 170 -9.02 7.40 8.14
C GLY A 170 -9.91 8.29 7.29
N THR A 171 -11.21 8.15 7.51
CA THR A 171 -12.24 8.90 6.78
C THR A 171 -12.18 10.42 7.01
N GLY A 172 -11.40 10.89 7.98
CA GLY A 172 -11.16 12.31 8.29
C GLY A 172 -9.92 12.93 7.64
N TYR A 173 -9.09 12.13 6.93
CA TYR A 173 -7.81 12.57 6.42
C TYR A 173 -7.88 13.81 5.50
N VAL A 174 -8.84 13.86 4.56
CA VAL A 174 -8.95 14.99 3.62
C VAL A 174 -9.29 16.30 4.34
N ARG A 175 -10.04 16.24 5.45
CA ARG A 175 -10.31 17.41 6.29
C ARG A 175 -9.05 17.92 6.99
N GLU A 176 -8.23 17.01 7.51
CA GLU A 176 -6.95 17.38 8.13
C GLU A 176 -6.01 17.97 7.09
N LEU A 177 -5.96 17.39 5.90
CA LEU A 177 -5.17 17.88 4.78
C LEU A 177 -5.57 19.31 4.37
N ALA A 178 -6.87 19.61 4.33
CA ALA A 178 -7.36 20.96 4.03
C ALA A 178 -6.79 22.02 5.00
N SER A 179 -6.73 21.68 6.29
CA SER A 179 -6.13 22.56 7.30
C SER A 179 -4.63 22.77 7.07
N VAL A 180 -3.94 21.76 6.56
CA VAL A 180 -2.51 21.84 6.25
C VAL A 180 -2.24 22.71 5.02
N LEU A 181 -3.09 22.56 4.00
CA LEU A 181 -2.96 23.29 2.73
C LEU A 181 -3.56 24.70 2.78
N GLY A 182 -4.27 25.04 3.85
CA GLY A 182 -4.98 26.32 3.95
C GLY A 182 -6.16 26.44 2.97
N GLY A 183 -6.71 25.30 2.52
CA GLY A 183 -7.78 25.22 1.54
C GLY A 183 -9.16 25.07 2.18
N THR A 184 -10.20 25.24 1.36
CA THR A 184 -11.60 25.02 1.75
C THR A 184 -11.98 23.54 1.60
N TYR A 185 -12.39 22.92 2.71
CA TYR A 185 -12.84 21.52 2.73
C TYR A 185 -14.34 21.40 2.45
N VAL A 186 -14.71 20.48 1.57
CA VAL A 186 -16.10 20.06 1.33
C VAL A 186 -16.21 18.55 1.50
N ALA A 187 -16.99 18.11 2.48
CA ALA A 187 -17.28 16.72 2.71
C ALA A 187 -18.31 16.20 1.72
N ALA A 188 -18.12 14.99 1.21
CA ALA A 188 -19.05 14.31 0.32
C ALA A 188 -19.60 15.24 -0.76
N ASN A 189 -18.71 15.90 -1.49
CA ASN A 189 -19.07 16.85 -2.53
C ASN A 189 -20.06 16.17 -3.52
N PRO A 190 -21.25 16.75 -3.76
CA PRO A 190 -22.37 16.02 -4.36
C PRO A 190 -22.19 15.67 -5.83
N ASP A 191 -21.39 16.44 -6.57
CA ASP A 191 -21.25 16.27 -8.02
C ASP A 191 -19.80 16.44 -8.47
N VAL A 192 -18.96 15.51 -8.07
CA VAL A 192 -17.54 15.47 -8.45
C VAL A 192 -17.12 14.06 -8.84
N GLY A 193 -16.13 14.00 -9.73
CA GLY A 193 -15.46 12.77 -10.12
C GLY A 193 -14.05 12.65 -9.57
N ILE A 194 -13.45 11.50 -9.82
CA ILE A 194 -12.03 11.25 -9.54
C ILE A 194 -11.11 11.98 -10.50
N VAL A 195 -11.59 12.36 -11.68
CA VAL A 195 -10.95 13.30 -12.58
C VAL A 195 -11.82 14.54 -12.76
N ALA A 196 -11.23 15.65 -13.16
CA ALA A 196 -11.97 16.88 -13.45
C ALA A 196 -12.68 16.80 -14.81
N ASP A 197 -11.92 16.34 -15.80
CA ASP A 197 -12.34 16.17 -17.18
C ASP A 197 -11.62 14.93 -17.73
N LEU A 198 -12.34 14.05 -18.39
CA LEU A 198 -11.76 12.85 -19.00
C LEU A 198 -10.83 13.20 -20.17
N ASP A 199 -11.01 14.37 -20.79
CA ASP A 199 -10.16 14.84 -21.87
C ASP A 199 -8.72 15.16 -21.42
N ASP A 200 -8.50 15.41 -20.12
CA ASP A 200 -7.17 15.53 -19.53
C ASP A 200 -6.33 14.25 -19.70
N LEU A 201 -6.99 13.11 -19.89
CA LEU A 201 -6.35 11.82 -20.05
C LEU A 201 -6.03 11.46 -21.51
N ALA A 202 -6.38 12.32 -22.46
CA ALA A 202 -6.14 12.08 -23.88
C ALA A 202 -4.67 11.81 -24.21
N GLY A 203 -4.44 10.89 -25.13
CA GLY A 203 -3.10 10.54 -25.61
C GLY A 203 -3.15 9.50 -26.73
N PRO A 204 -2.00 9.03 -27.20
CA PRO A 204 -1.94 8.01 -28.26
C PRO A 204 -2.64 6.70 -27.90
N ASP A 205 -2.72 6.38 -26.60
CA ASP A 205 -3.28 5.12 -26.11
C ASP A 205 -4.76 5.25 -25.72
N PHE A 206 -5.26 6.50 -25.57
CA PHE A 206 -6.64 6.78 -25.17
C PHE A 206 -7.20 8.03 -25.87
N ASP A 207 -8.28 7.83 -26.61
CA ASP A 207 -9.10 8.89 -27.20
C ASP A 207 -10.40 9.02 -26.40
N PRO A 208 -10.56 10.08 -25.57
CA PRO A 208 -11.75 10.26 -24.74
C PRO A 208 -13.05 10.41 -25.53
N SER A 209 -12.99 10.86 -26.79
CA SER A 209 -14.19 11.00 -27.64
C SER A 209 -14.85 9.66 -27.97
N ARG A 210 -14.10 8.56 -27.84
CA ARG A 210 -14.57 7.19 -28.08
C ARG A 210 -15.02 6.49 -26.79
N ALA A 211 -14.90 7.13 -25.64
CA ALA A 211 -15.37 6.58 -24.39
C ALA A 211 -16.90 6.50 -24.36
N ASP A 212 -17.42 5.40 -23.81
CA ASP A 212 -18.84 5.27 -23.53
C ASP A 212 -19.31 6.42 -22.62
N PRO A 213 -20.45 7.08 -22.91
CA PRO A 213 -20.96 8.18 -22.09
C PRO A 213 -21.11 7.84 -20.61
N LEU A 214 -21.46 6.59 -20.27
CA LEU A 214 -21.60 6.16 -18.90
C LEU A 214 -20.24 6.02 -18.20
N VAL A 215 -19.20 5.59 -18.94
CA VAL A 215 -17.82 5.55 -18.45
C VAL A 215 -17.31 6.97 -18.20
N ARG A 216 -17.53 7.90 -19.14
CA ARG A 216 -17.19 9.32 -18.96
C ARG A 216 -17.87 9.89 -17.73
N GLU A 217 -19.19 9.73 -17.62
CA GLU A 217 -19.94 10.23 -16.47
C GLU A 217 -19.42 9.66 -15.14
N PHE A 218 -19.06 8.39 -15.12
CA PHE A 218 -18.50 7.79 -13.90
C PHE A 218 -17.18 8.45 -13.46
N TYR A 219 -16.28 8.73 -14.36
CA TYR A 219 -15.00 9.35 -14.05
C TYR A 219 -15.14 10.83 -13.65
N GLU A 220 -15.99 11.57 -14.34
CA GLU A 220 -16.20 13.01 -14.11
C GLU A 220 -17.20 13.32 -12.99
N HIS A 221 -18.09 12.36 -12.67
CA HIS A 221 -19.17 12.48 -11.67
C HIS A 221 -19.29 11.22 -10.81
N THR A 222 -18.19 10.69 -10.33
CA THR A 222 -18.13 9.42 -9.55
C THR A 222 -19.11 9.39 -8.36
N THR A 223 -19.38 10.54 -7.76
CA THR A 223 -20.29 10.66 -6.60
C THR A 223 -21.74 10.35 -6.93
N ARG A 224 -22.15 10.38 -8.20
CA ARG A 224 -23.49 9.95 -8.67
C ARG A 224 -23.69 8.43 -8.63
N PHE A 225 -22.62 7.67 -8.39
CA PHE A 225 -22.65 6.20 -8.45
C PHE A 225 -22.47 5.54 -7.09
N ALA A 226 -23.10 4.38 -6.94
CA ALA A 226 -22.89 3.43 -5.87
C ALA A 226 -22.07 2.24 -6.39
N LEU A 227 -21.21 1.69 -5.55
CA LEU A 227 -20.30 0.62 -5.89
C LEU A 227 -20.52 -0.57 -4.95
N ASP A 228 -20.73 -1.74 -5.55
CA ASP A 228 -20.63 -3.03 -4.86
C ASP A 228 -19.29 -3.66 -5.22
N ILE A 229 -18.60 -4.26 -4.24
CA ILE A 229 -17.26 -4.82 -4.40
C ILE A 229 -17.27 -6.28 -3.98
N VAL A 230 -16.78 -7.15 -4.85
CA VAL A 230 -16.56 -8.56 -4.55
C VAL A 230 -15.08 -8.90 -4.70
N PRO A 231 -14.34 -9.16 -3.59
CA PRO A 231 -12.92 -9.47 -3.66
C PRO A 231 -12.69 -10.96 -3.96
N GLU A 232 -11.83 -11.23 -4.94
CA GLU A 232 -11.29 -12.55 -5.23
C GLU A 232 -9.82 -12.64 -4.81
N TRP A 233 -9.57 -13.12 -3.61
CA TRP A 233 -8.22 -13.33 -3.08
C TRP A 233 -7.66 -14.68 -3.48
N ARG A 234 -6.42 -14.72 -3.98
CA ARG A 234 -5.70 -15.97 -4.18
C ARG A 234 -5.30 -16.59 -2.82
N LEU A 235 -5.43 -17.90 -2.70
CA LEU A 235 -5.24 -18.59 -1.42
C LEU A 235 -3.85 -18.37 -0.81
N TRP A 236 -2.81 -18.30 -1.63
CA TRP A 236 -1.43 -18.16 -1.17
C TRP A 236 -1.14 -16.83 -0.44
N VAL A 237 -1.90 -15.78 -0.72
CA VAL A 237 -1.68 -14.47 -0.10
C VAL A 237 -2.54 -14.25 1.15
N ARG A 238 -3.62 -15.00 1.33
CA ARG A 238 -4.59 -14.80 2.43
C ARG A 238 -3.95 -14.76 3.82
N PRO A 239 -3.07 -15.69 4.22
CA PRO A 239 -2.47 -15.65 5.57
C PRO A 239 -1.64 -14.38 5.79
N GLY A 240 -0.85 -13.98 4.80
CA GLY A 240 -0.05 -12.75 4.86
C GLY A 240 -0.94 -11.50 4.89
N TYR A 241 -2.02 -11.50 4.12
CA TYR A 241 -2.98 -10.39 4.13
C TYR A 241 -3.69 -10.23 5.48
N LEU A 242 -4.13 -11.32 6.12
CA LEU A 242 -4.75 -11.25 7.44
C LEU A 242 -3.80 -10.67 8.51
N LEU A 243 -2.52 -11.04 8.44
CA LEU A 243 -1.49 -10.47 9.30
C LEU A 243 -1.28 -8.98 9.03
N TYR A 244 -1.10 -8.61 7.75
CA TYR A 244 -0.97 -7.22 7.31
C TYR A 244 -2.19 -6.39 7.75
N ARG A 245 -3.39 -6.91 7.54
CA ARG A 245 -4.64 -6.23 7.88
C ARG A 245 -4.73 -5.91 9.37
N THR A 246 -4.35 -6.87 10.22
CA THR A 246 -4.42 -6.72 11.68
C THR A 246 -3.34 -5.79 12.23
N LEU A 247 -2.12 -5.90 11.72
CA LEU A 247 -0.96 -5.18 12.27
C LEU A 247 -0.73 -3.80 11.63
N ILE A 248 -1.19 -3.60 10.39
CA ILE A 248 -0.87 -2.42 9.59
C ILE A 248 -2.14 -1.74 9.08
N ALA A 249 -2.96 -2.42 8.27
CA ALA A 249 -4.06 -1.77 7.57
C ALA A 249 -5.10 -1.16 8.51
N ARG A 250 -5.57 -1.90 9.50
CA ARG A 250 -6.54 -1.39 10.50
C ARG A 250 -5.96 -0.30 11.39
N PRO A 251 -4.77 -0.46 12.02
CA PRO A 251 -4.15 0.62 12.81
C PRO A 251 -3.85 1.88 11.99
N LEU A 252 -3.56 1.73 10.71
CA LEU A 252 -3.30 2.83 9.80
C LEU A 252 -4.61 3.47 9.27
N GLY A 253 -5.70 2.71 9.19
CA GLY A 253 -6.95 3.14 8.53
C GLY A 253 -6.84 3.19 7.01
N GLN A 254 -5.97 2.36 6.42
CA GLN A 254 -5.67 2.38 4.99
C GLN A 254 -5.51 0.96 4.44
N ALA A 255 -5.98 0.73 3.19
CA ALA A 255 -5.85 -0.55 2.48
C ALA A 255 -6.45 -1.76 3.24
N ASN A 256 -7.57 -1.54 3.95
CA ASN A 256 -8.29 -2.57 4.71
C ASN A 256 -9.40 -3.20 3.84
N VAL A 257 -9.00 -3.81 2.74
CA VAL A 257 -9.90 -4.45 1.77
C VAL A 257 -10.65 -5.63 2.43
N PRO A 258 -11.96 -5.86 2.13
CA PRO A 258 -12.67 -7.03 2.63
C PRO A 258 -11.93 -8.33 2.33
N ALA A 259 -11.83 -9.23 3.33
CA ALA A 259 -11.09 -10.48 3.19
C ALA A 259 -11.92 -11.60 2.53
N ASN A 260 -13.25 -11.44 2.51
CA ASN A 260 -14.18 -12.43 1.99
C ASN A 260 -15.52 -11.78 1.64
N GLN A 261 -16.35 -12.55 0.93
CA GLN A 261 -17.69 -12.11 0.50
C GLN A 261 -18.63 -11.75 1.67
N LYS A 262 -18.50 -12.41 2.82
CA LYS A 262 -19.34 -12.11 3.99
C LYS A 262 -19.09 -10.67 4.50
N GLU A 263 -17.87 -10.19 4.42
CA GLU A 263 -17.56 -8.82 4.81
C GLU A 263 -18.08 -7.79 3.80
N THR A 264 -18.23 -8.16 2.53
CA THR A 264 -18.80 -7.26 1.51
C THR A 264 -20.30 -7.03 1.71
N LEU A 265 -21.01 -7.96 2.36
CA LEU A 265 -22.44 -7.80 2.72
C LEU A 265 -22.68 -6.65 3.71
N ARG A 266 -21.62 -6.13 4.36
CA ARG A 266 -21.71 -4.92 5.19
C ARG A 266 -21.97 -3.65 4.37
N GLY A 267 -21.87 -3.75 3.04
CA GLY A 267 -21.98 -2.64 2.10
C GLY A 267 -20.77 -1.71 2.11
N VAL A 268 -20.66 -0.92 1.06
CA VAL A 268 -19.59 0.07 0.90
C VAL A 268 -20.21 1.46 0.80
N ARG A 269 -19.79 2.35 1.69
CA ARG A 269 -20.04 3.78 1.54
C ARG A 269 -18.90 4.38 0.72
N SER A 270 -19.25 5.09 -0.34
CA SER A 270 -18.31 5.76 -1.24
C SER A 270 -18.64 7.23 -1.32
N ARG A 271 -17.64 8.09 -1.04
CA ARG A 271 -17.75 9.54 -1.17
C ARG A 271 -16.44 10.13 -1.65
N ILE A 272 -16.52 11.32 -2.24
CA ILE A 272 -15.35 12.14 -2.55
C ILE A 272 -15.42 13.40 -1.69
N ASP A 273 -14.41 13.58 -0.84
CA ASP A 273 -14.17 14.81 -0.13
C ASP A 273 -13.19 15.64 -0.96
N THR A 274 -13.39 16.96 -0.99
CA THR A 274 -12.56 17.85 -1.81
C THR A 274 -11.91 18.94 -0.97
N VAL A 275 -10.76 19.42 -1.46
CA VAL A 275 -10.15 20.66 -0.97
C VAL A 275 -10.02 21.60 -2.18
N SER A 276 -10.48 22.83 -1.99
CA SER A 276 -10.35 23.90 -2.98
C SER A 276 -9.36 24.95 -2.52
N ASP A 277 -8.65 25.54 -3.47
CA ASP A 277 -7.80 26.70 -3.22
C ASP A 277 -8.63 27.99 -3.02
N PRO A 278 -8.01 29.15 -2.71
CA PRO A 278 -8.72 30.41 -2.55
C PRO A 278 -9.46 30.91 -3.80
N THR A 279 -9.13 30.40 -4.99
CA THR A 279 -9.83 30.73 -6.25
C THR A 279 -11.10 29.90 -6.44
N GLY A 280 -11.30 28.86 -5.61
CA GLY A 280 -12.40 27.91 -5.69
C GLY A 280 -12.09 26.69 -6.58
N ALA A 281 -10.89 26.60 -7.14
CA ALA A 281 -10.48 25.42 -7.91
C ALA A 281 -10.20 24.22 -6.99
N ILE A 282 -10.75 23.06 -7.35
CA ILE A 282 -10.53 21.83 -6.59
C ILE A 282 -9.10 21.33 -6.85
N THR A 283 -8.28 21.37 -5.83
CA THR A 283 -6.86 20.94 -5.84
C THR A 283 -6.66 19.53 -5.31
N VAL A 284 -7.60 19.02 -4.50
CA VAL A 284 -7.55 17.67 -3.94
C VAL A 284 -8.90 16.97 -4.13
N ARG A 285 -8.87 15.77 -4.67
CA ARG A 285 -9.99 14.83 -4.78
C ARG A 285 -9.65 13.58 -3.99
N GLY A 286 -10.19 13.47 -2.78
CA GLY A 286 -9.99 12.32 -1.90
C GLY A 286 -11.15 11.35 -2.01
N TRP A 287 -10.97 10.23 -2.69
CA TRP A 287 -11.98 9.18 -2.75
C TRP A 287 -11.87 8.27 -1.53
N ILE A 288 -12.88 8.32 -0.68
CA ILE A 288 -12.96 7.62 0.60
C ILE A 288 -13.96 6.49 0.44
N ARG A 289 -13.52 5.28 0.72
CA ARG A 289 -14.36 4.10 0.85
C ARG A 289 -14.30 3.57 2.26
N SER A 290 -15.48 3.33 2.83
CA SER A 290 -15.65 2.78 4.18
C SER A 290 -16.77 1.76 4.20
N THR A 291 -16.86 0.96 5.26
CA THR A 291 -17.99 0.06 5.46
C THR A 291 -19.24 0.87 5.78
N ALA A 292 -20.39 0.47 5.22
CA ALA A 292 -21.62 1.25 5.34
C ALA A 292 -22.18 1.26 6.77
N ASP A 293 -21.91 0.21 7.54
CA ASP A 293 -22.43 -0.01 8.90
C ASP A 293 -21.64 0.69 9.99
N THR A 294 -20.29 0.70 9.91
CA THR A 294 -19.42 1.21 10.99
C THR A 294 -18.53 2.36 10.55
N ASP A 295 -18.59 2.76 9.29
CA ASP A 295 -17.70 3.76 8.67
C ASP A 295 -16.20 3.42 8.84
N GLU A 296 -15.87 2.13 9.04
CA GLU A 296 -14.48 1.67 9.10
C GLU A 296 -13.83 1.89 7.72
N PRO A 297 -12.70 2.62 7.64
CA PRO A 297 -12.09 2.93 6.34
C PRO A 297 -11.61 1.66 5.66
N ILE A 298 -11.97 1.51 4.38
CA ILE A 298 -11.44 0.48 3.48
C ILE A 298 -10.20 1.04 2.82
N TYR A 299 -10.32 2.22 2.18
CA TYR A 299 -9.16 2.97 1.76
C TYR A 299 -9.48 4.44 1.43
N VAL A 300 -8.44 5.27 1.47
CA VAL A 300 -8.46 6.68 1.10
C VAL A 300 -7.46 6.87 -0.03
N GLY A 301 -7.92 7.23 -1.21
CA GLY A 301 -7.06 7.51 -2.38
C GLY A 301 -7.18 8.97 -2.79
N ILE A 302 -6.04 9.62 -3.00
CA ILE A 302 -5.97 10.98 -3.54
C ILE A 302 -5.69 10.88 -5.03
N TYR A 303 -6.62 11.37 -5.82
CA TYR A 303 -6.57 11.30 -7.28
C TYR A 303 -6.05 12.61 -7.85
N THR A 304 -5.05 12.51 -8.71
CA THR A 304 -4.50 13.61 -9.49
C THR A 304 -4.34 13.19 -10.94
N THR A 305 -4.40 14.15 -11.85
CA THR A 305 -4.08 13.97 -13.26
C THR A 305 -2.93 14.88 -13.64
N TYR A 306 -2.12 14.46 -14.57
CA TYR A 306 -1.07 15.28 -15.16
C TYR A 306 -0.81 14.85 -16.60
N ARG A 307 -0.15 15.73 -17.38
CA ARG A 307 0.23 15.43 -18.77
C ARG A 307 1.74 15.41 -18.91
N HIS A 308 2.22 14.44 -19.68
CA HIS A 308 3.64 14.32 -20.00
C HIS A 308 3.79 13.73 -21.41
N GLU A 309 4.62 14.35 -22.24
CA GLU A 309 4.90 13.92 -23.63
C GLU A 309 3.63 13.61 -24.45
N GLY A 310 2.63 14.48 -24.35
CA GLY A 310 1.37 14.35 -25.08
C GLY A 310 0.39 13.29 -24.57
N ARG A 311 0.67 12.67 -23.42
CA ARG A 311 -0.19 11.69 -22.74
C ARG A 311 -0.72 12.24 -21.44
N GLY A 312 -1.97 11.93 -21.13
CA GLY A 312 -2.53 12.09 -19.81
C GLY A 312 -2.28 10.86 -18.93
N TYR A 313 -2.16 11.07 -17.64
CA TYR A 313 -1.95 10.01 -16.62
C TYR A 313 -2.84 10.26 -15.42
N VAL A 314 -3.20 9.18 -14.74
CA VAL A 314 -3.84 9.23 -13.41
C VAL A 314 -2.87 8.76 -12.36
N SER A 315 -2.60 9.58 -11.34
CA SER A 315 -1.85 9.17 -10.17
C SER A 315 -2.78 9.07 -8.97
N VAL A 316 -2.72 7.96 -8.26
CA VAL A 316 -3.49 7.70 -7.05
C VAL A 316 -2.54 7.57 -5.88
N GLY A 317 -2.56 8.55 -4.99
CA GLY A 317 -1.78 8.53 -3.77
C GLY A 317 -2.54 7.88 -2.62
N PHE A 318 -1.89 6.98 -1.91
CA PHE A 318 -2.36 6.37 -0.66
C PHE A 318 -1.51 6.90 0.47
N PRO A 319 -1.99 7.93 1.19
CA PRO A 319 -1.21 8.57 2.25
C PRO A 319 -0.82 7.58 3.36
N VAL A 320 0.44 7.67 3.76
CA VAL A 320 0.99 6.95 4.91
C VAL A 320 1.74 7.95 5.82
N PRO A 321 2.05 7.62 7.07
CA PRO A 321 2.77 8.54 7.95
C PRO A 321 4.09 9.03 7.33
N GLN A 322 4.22 10.33 7.15
CA GLN A 322 5.36 11.03 6.54
C GLN A 322 5.66 10.61 5.09
N GLY A 323 4.67 10.07 4.39
CA GLY A 323 4.89 9.61 3.04
C GLY A 323 3.62 9.32 2.28
N ASP A 324 3.81 8.80 1.07
CA ASP A 324 2.74 8.40 0.18
C ASP A 324 3.15 7.16 -0.62
N PHE A 325 2.19 6.25 -0.83
CA PHE A 325 2.35 5.16 -1.78
C PHE A 325 1.53 5.51 -3.02
N THR A 326 2.19 5.92 -4.09
CA THR A 326 1.54 6.33 -5.34
C THR A 326 1.49 5.20 -6.35
N ALA A 327 0.32 5.02 -6.98
CA ALA A 327 0.14 4.27 -8.21
C ALA A 327 -0.07 5.24 -9.38
N THR A 328 0.79 5.20 -10.38
CA THR A 328 0.67 6.00 -11.60
C THR A 328 0.24 5.12 -12.76
N LEU A 329 -0.88 5.46 -13.36
CA LEU A 329 -1.61 4.63 -14.32
C LEU A 329 -1.69 5.31 -15.68
N LEU A 330 -1.44 4.50 -16.71
CA LEU A 330 -1.64 4.87 -18.12
C LEU A 330 -3.09 4.57 -18.49
N PRO A 331 -3.85 5.54 -19.01
CA PRO A 331 -5.15 5.30 -19.63
C PRO A 331 -4.97 4.63 -20.99
N VAL A 332 -5.76 3.57 -21.24
CA VAL A 332 -5.81 2.85 -22.51
C VAL A 332 -7.27 2.65 -22.90
N GLY A 333 -7.62 3.03 -24.12
CA GLY A 333 -8.97 2.86 -24.63
C GLY A 333 -9.28 1.40 -24.94
N ARG A 334 -10.49 0.96 -24.58
CA ARG A 334 -11.00 -0.36 -24.89
C ARG A 334 -11.87 -0.33 -26.16
N PRO A 335 -11.92 -1.41 -26.95
CA PRO A 335 -12.76 -1.46 -28.16
C PRO A 335 -14.25 -1.27 -27.90
N ASP A 336 -14.72 -1.60 -26.70
CA ASP A 336 -16.11 -1.49 -26.26
C ASP A 336 -16.48 -0.09 -25.72
N GLY A 337 -15.61 0.91 -25.88
CA GLY A 337 -15.78 2.25 -25.31
C GLY A 337 -15.41 2.34 -23.84
N GLY A 338 -14.95 1.25 -23.24
CA GLY A 338 -14.44 1.22 -21.87
C GLY A 338 -13.07 1.88 -21.72
N LEU A 339 -12.60 1.95 -20.49
CA LEU A 339 -11.30 2.50 -20.13
C LEU A 339 -10.52 1.49 -19.29
N THR A 340 -9.28 1.25 -19.65
CA THR A 340 -8.29 0.56 -18.83
C THR A 340 -7.33 1.57 -18.22
N LEU A 341 -7.14 1.55 -16.91
CA LEU A 341 -6.05 2.22 -16.21
C LEU A 341 -5.03 1.17 -15.78
N THR A 342 -3.78 1.30 -16.20
CA THR A 342 -2.76 0.28 -15.93
C THR A 342 -1.41 0.87 -15.53
N SER A 343 -0.77 0.24 -14.55
CA SER A 343 0.62 0.51 -14.20
C SER A 343 1.61 -0.31 -15.04
N ARG A 344 1.11 -1.24 -15.88
CA ARG A 344 1.93 -2.07 -16.77
C ARG A 344 2.20 -1.31 -18.05
N SER A 345 3.41 -0.81 -18.19
CA SER A 345 3.85 -0.06 -19.37
C SER A 345 5.37 -0.07 -19.45
N ASP A 346 5.89 0.05 -20.66
CA ASP A 346 7.32 0.30 -20.91
C ASP A 346 7.66 1.80 -20.84
N LEU A 347 6.66 2.66 -20.66
CA LEU A 347 6.86 4.09 -20.44
C LEU A 347 7.45 4.37 -19.06
N PRO A 348 8.18 5.48 -18.87
CA PRO A 348 8.93 5.73 -17.63
C PRO A 348 8.06 6.03 -16.40
N HIS A 349 6.87 6.60 -16.59
CA HIS A 349 6.05 7.09 -15.47
C HIS A 349 5.04 6.08 -14.90
N PRO A 350 4.36 5.21 -15.68
CA PRO A 350 3.46 4.23 -15.09
C PRO A 350 4.22 3.27 -14.16
N GLY A 351 3.66 3.07 -12.96
CA GLY A 351 4.30 2.23 -11.95
C GLY A 351 3.86 2.54 -10.53
N HIS A 352 4.62 2.03 -9.57
CA HIS A 352 4.35 2.24 -8.14
C HIS A 352 5.56 2.87 -7.47
N TYR A 353 5.28 3.84 -6.60
CA TYR A 353 6.29 4.65 -5.93
C TYR A 353 5.97 4.75 -4.45
N LEU A 354 7.01 4.67 -3.62
CA LEU A 354 6.93 5.00 -2.20
C LEU A 354 7.73 6.28 -2.00
N ALA A 355 7.07 7.35 -1.60
CA ALA A 355 7.69 8.63 -1.32
C ALA A 355 7.74 8.88 0.19
N PHE A 356 8.87 9.34 0.68
CA PHE A 356 9.01 10.04 1.94
C PHE A 356 8.99 11.53 1.65
N ILE A 357 8.30 12.30 2.48
CA ILE A 357 8.14 13.75 2.32
C ILE A 357 8.77 14.42 3.51
N ASP A 358 9.80 15.23 3.28
CA ASP A 358 10.43 15.99 4.34
C ASP A 358 9.40 17.03 4.89
N PRO A 359 9.09 17.01 6.18
CA PRO A 359 8.06 17.90 6.74
C PRO A 359 8.46 19.38 6.76
N GLN A 360 9.77 19.70 6.61
CA GLN A 360 10.28 21.06 6.67
C GLN A 360 10.49 21.65 5.27
N THR A 361 11.21 20.93 4.39
CA THR A 361 11.53 21.40 3.05
C THR A 361 10.47 21.04 2.02
N ARG A 362 9.65 20.03 2.29
CA ARG A 362 8.67 19.44 1.36
C ARG A 362 9.30 18.68 0.19
N ASP A 363 10.60 18.45 0.25
CA ASP A 363 11.31 17.64 -0.73
C ASP A 363 10.86 16.17 -0.63
N LEU A 364 10.87 15.50 -1.78
CA LEU A 364 10.55 14.09 -1.89
C LEU A 364 11.81 13.24 -1.99
N THR A 365 11.85 12.14 -1.22
CA THR A 365 12.71 11.00 -1.50
C THR A 365 11.82 9.88 -2.03
N ALA A 366 11.96 9.55 -3.31
CA ALA A 366 11.08 8.60 -3.99
C ALA A 366 11.80 7.29 -4.33
N LEU A 367 11.11 6.19 -4.04
CA LEU A 367 11.56 4.84 -4.32
C LEU A 367 10.60 4.20 -5.35
N ALA A 368 11.12 3.72 -6.47
CA ALA A 368 10.35 2.88 -7.37
C ALA A 368 10.18 1.48 -6.77
N VAL A 369 8.97 0.93 -6.82
CA VAL A 369 8.61 -0.40 -6.31
C VAL A 369 8.31 -1.33 -7.48
N PRO A 370 9.34 -1.85 -8.19
CA PRO A 370 9.14 -2.72 -9.33
C PRO A 370 8.52 -4.06 -8.91
N GLY A 371 7.77 -4.63 -9.84
CA GLY A 371 7.15 -5.94 -9.63
C GLY A 371 5.77 -5.91 -9.01
N PHE A 372 5.32 -4.80 -8.44
CA PHE A 372 3.92 -4.59 -8.15
C PHE A 372 3.23 -4.02 -9.39
N ALA A 373 2.07 -4.52 -9.75
CA ALA A 373 1.31 -4.01 -10.88
C ALA A 373 -0.18 -4.09 -10.60
N GLU A 374 -0.90 -3.09 -11.11
CA GLU A 374 -2.35 -3.07 -11.10
C GLU A 374 -2.91 -2.73 -12.47
N GLN A 375 -4.13 -3.16 -12.71
CA GLN A 375 -4.92 -2.86 -13.88
C GLN A 375 -6.38 -2.77 -13.48
N LEU A 376 -7.01 -1.66 -13.82
CA LEU A 376 -8.44 -1.41 -13.62
C LEU A 376 -9.09 -1.30 -14.99
N ASP A 377 -9.91 -2.28 -15.33
CA ASP A 377 -10.76 -2.29 -16.52
C ASP A 377 -12.16 -1.84 -16.14
N VAL A 378 -12.72 -0.84 -16.84
CA VAL A 378 -14.07 -0.32 -16.63
C VAL A 378 -14.81 -0.33 -17.94
N TRP A 379 -16.03 -0.88 -17.98
CA TRP A 379 -16.87 -0.94 -19.19
C TRP A 379 -18.35 -0.86 -18.87
N ALA A 380 -19.15 -0.46 -19.87
CA ALA A 380 -20.59 -0.43 -19.78
C ALA A 380 -21.19 -1.85 -19.94
N ASP A 381 -22.17 -2.18 -19.12
CA ASP A 381 -22.94 -3.42 -19.15
C ASP A 381 -24.44 -3.06 -19.00
N GLY A 382 -25.06 -2.71 -20.11
CA GLY A 382 -26.44 -2.17 -20.13
C GLY A 382 -26.48 -0.76 -19.50
N ASP A 383 -27.28 -0.61 -18.47
CA ASP A 383 -27.49 0.64 -17.72
C ASP A 383 -26.54 0.81 -16.52
N GLN A 384 -25.62 -0.11 -16.33
CA GLN A 384 -24.62 -0.10 -15.25
C GLN A 384 -23.21 -0.23 -15.82
N LEU A 385 -22.23 0.01 -14.95
CA LEU A 385 -20.84 -0.29 -15.25
C LEU A 385 -20.38 -1.53 -14.50
N ARG A 386 -19.46 -2.25 -15.12
CA ARG A 386 -18.63 -3.27 -14.48
C ARG A 386 -17.20 -2.80 -14.45
N ALA A 387 -16.49 -3.24 -13.41
CA ALA A 387 -15.05 -3.05 -13.41
C ALA A 387 -14.35 -4.23 -12.74
N ASP A 388 -13.18 -4.58 -13.29
CA ASP A 388 -12.25 -5.54 -12.73
C ASP A 388 -10.95 -4.83 -12.36
N HIS A 389 -10.61 -4.83 -11.09
CA HIS A 389 -9.36 -4.24 -10.60
C HIS A 389 -8.40 -5.35 -10.17
N ALA A 390 -7.49 -5.70 -11.03
CA ALA A 390 -6.55 -6.80 -10.85
C ALA A 390 -5.21 -6.32 -10.32
N PHE A 391 -4.71 -6.99 -9.30
CA PHE A 391 -3.41 -6.74 -8.68
C PHE A 391 -2.51 -7.95 -8.82
N SER A 392 -1.25 -7.71 -9.13
CA SER A 392 -0.24 -8.75 -9.23
C SER A 392 1.09 -8.30 -8.61
N VAL A 393 1.88 -9.28 -8.21
CA VAL A 393 3.25 -9.06 -7.73
C VAL A 393 4.20 -9.98 -8.48
N PHE A 394 5.19 -9.40 -9.17
CA PHE A 394 6.10 -10.12 -10.08
C PHE A 394 5.38 -11.03 -11.09
N GLY A 395 4.26 -10.55 -11.64
CA GLY A 395 3.44 -11.29 -12.59
C GLY A 395 2.47 -12.30 -11.97
N PHE A 396 2.53 -12.56 -10.65
CA PHE A 396 1.60 -13.47 -9.97
C PHE A 396 0.38 -12.70 -9.47
N PRO A 397 -0.82 -13.02 -9.96
CA PRO A 397 -2.04 -12.39 -9.47
C PRO A 397 -2.28 -12.77 -8.00
N PHE A 398 -2.72 -11.80 -7.19
CA PHE A 398 -3.02 -12.06 -5.78
C PHE A 398 -4.41 -11.58 -5.35
N LEU A 399 -4.97 -10.58 -6.03
CA LEU A 399 -6.28 -10.02 -5.76
C LEU A 399 -6.92 -9.53 -7.06
N VAL A 400 -8.22 -9.81 -7.24
CA VAL A 400 -9.08 -9.11 -8.17
C VAL A 400 -10.27 -8.57 -7.39
N LEU A 401 -10.61 -7.30 -7.62
CA LEU A 401 -11.83 -6.69 -7.10
C LEU A 401 -12.81 -6.56 -8.26
N HIS A 402 -13.93 -7.25 -8.19
CA HIS A 402 -15.02 -7.13 -9.15
C HIS A 402 -15.99 -6.09 -8.64
N TYR A 403 -16.29 -5.09 -9.48
CA TYR A 403 -17.22 -4.02 -9.16
C TYR A 403 -18.49 -4.13 -9.98
N THR A 404 -19.61 -3.86 -9.33
CA THR A 404 -20.85 -3.45 -9.98
C THR A 404 -21.13 -2.02 -9.60
N ILE A 405 -21.25 -1.15 -10.59
CA ILE A 405 -21.34 0.30 -10.41
C ILE A 405 -22.67 0.76 -11.01
N ARG A 406 -23.54 1.37 -10.19
CA ARG A 406 -24.88 1.80 -10.58
C ARG A 406 -25.09 3.26 -10.23
N ARG A 407 -25.84 3.98 -11.06
CA ARG A 407 -26.29 5.31 -10.68
C ARG A 407 -27.11 5.25 -9.40
N LYS A 408 -26.87 6.17 -8.49
CA LYS A 408 -27.71 6.37 -7.31
C LYS A 408 -29.07 6.86 -7.76
N PRO A 409 -30.18 6.45 -7.13
CA PRO A 409 -31.48 7.04 -7.41
C PRO A 409 -31.45 8.52 -7.09
N ASP A 410 -32.07 9.35 -7.94
CA ASP A 410 -32.18 10.78 -7.73
C ASP A 410 -32.80 11.07 -6.36
N GLN A 411 -32.12 11.82 -5.51
CA GLN A 411 -32.60 12.19 -4.17
C GLN A 411 -33.85 13.10 -4.20
N GLY A 412 -34.37 13.44 -5.38
CA GLY A 412 -35.51 14.31 -5.59
C GLY A 412 -36.85 13.62 -5.86
N SER A 413 -36.92 12.31 -6.08
CA SER A 413 -38.16 11.60 -6.40
C SER A 413 -38.71 10.79 -5.22
N THR A 414 -38.96 11.46 -4.10
CA THR A 414 -39.89 10.89 -3.11
C THR A 414 -41.32 11.18 -3.62
N THR A 415 -41.78 10.41 -4.58
CA THR A 415 -43.21 10.32 -4.87
C THR A 415 -43.85 9.71 -3.64
N ILE A 416 -44.42 10.56 -2.78
CA ILE A 416 -45.32 10.11 -1.69
C ILE A 416 -46.46 9.37 -2.37
N ARG A 417 -46.41 8.04 -2.37
CA ARG A 417 -47.60 7.26 -2.70
C ARG A 417 -48.69 7.63 -1.69
N PRO A 418 -49.81 8.20 -2.11
CA PRO A 418 -50.93 8.46 -1.19
C PRO A 418 -51.34 7.11 -0.56
N LYS A 419 -51.42 7.11 0.75
CA LYS A 419 -51.92 5.99 1.53
C LYS A 419 -53.31 5.65 1.00
N PRO A 420 -53.65 4.37 0.67
CA PRO A 420 -55.01 4.02 0.28
C PRO A 420 -55.93 4.36 1.44
N ASP A 421 -56.98 5.10 1.12
CA ASP A 421 -58.04 5.52 2.01
C ASP A 421 -58.70 4.25 2.60
N GLN A 422 -58.54 4.07 3.91
CA GLN A 422 -59.28 3.00 4.62
C GLN A 422 -60.72 3.45 4.74
N GLY A 423 -61.52 3.08 3.74
CA GLY A 423 -62.97 3.29 3.73
C GLY A 423 -63.58 2.83 5.02
N SER A 424 -64.14 3.80 5.76
CA SER A 424 -65.07 3.61 6.86
C SER A 424 -66.17 2.62 6.46
N LYS A 425 -66.20 1.44 7.08
CA LYS A 425 -67.41 0.63 7.16
C LYS A 425 -68.13 0.92 8.44
N ARG A 426 -69.31 1.50 8.26
CA ARG A 426 -70.36 1.50 9.27
C ARG A 426 -70.89 0.06 9.49
#